data_f39a70ba5b401417ef1a8aeb26bc8580
#
_entry.id   f39a70ba5b401417ef1a8aeb26bc8580
#
_cell.length_a   1.000
_cell.length_b   1.000
_cell.length_c   1.000
_cell.angle_alpha   90.00
_cell.angle_beta   90.00
_cell.angle_gamma   90.00
#
_symmetry.space_group_name_H-M   'P 1'
#
loop_
_entity.id
_entity.type
_entity.pdbx_description
1 polymer ?
#
loop_
_entity_poly.entity_id
_entity_poly.type
_entity_poly.pdbx_seq_one_letter_code
_entity_poly.pdbx_strand_id
1 'polypeptide(L)'
;MATTSNFKPNSTKPLSNEMKSYINLGQYGHYPLFFKEWLEDGVHYSEPMSYRVANRNVREVFKKLAKHRTEEKKKTLLSALNDDERNLFIKSFVKVVEHNVLKDVKTLH
;
A
#
# COMPACT_ATOMS: atom_id res chain seq x y z
N MET A 1 -28.62 17.14 -10.01
CA MET A 1 -28.52 16.63 -9.91
C MET A 1 -27.73 16.03 -9.65
N ALA A 2 -27.64 15.57 -9.76
CA ALA A 2 -26.95 14.73 -9.68
C ALA A 2 -25.82 14.68 -9.00
N THR A 3 -25.62 15.39 -8.41
CA THR A 3 -24.47 15.51 -7.65
C THR A 3 -24.30 14.55 -6.58
N THR A 4 -25.27 13.72 -6.38
CA THR A 4 -25.13 12.73 -5.34
C THR A 4 -23.96 11.82 -5.53
N SER A 5 -23.54 11.63 -6.75
CA SER A 5 -22.40 10.77 -6.99
C SER A 5 -21.12 11.32 -6.39
N ASN A 6 -21.12 12.58 -6.05
CA ASN A 6 -19.92 13.19 -5.51
C ASN A 6 -19.69 12.91 -4.05
N PHE A 7 -20.63 12.27 -3.43
CA PHE A 7 -20.48 12.00 -2.03
C PHE A 7 -19.89 10.69 -1.68
N LYS A 8 -19.31 10.01 -2.62
CA LYS A 8 -18.69 8.74 -2.28
C LYS A 8 -17.56 8.95 -1.32
N PRO A 9 -17.51 8.15 -0.26
CA PRO A 9 -16.39 8.21 0.67
C PRO A 9 -15.11 7.86 -0.03
N ASN A 10 -14.03 8.44 0.42
CA ASN A 10 -12.73 8.13 -0.15
C ASN A 10 -12.38 6.65 -0.05
N SER A 11 -12.89 6.00 0.97
CA SER A 11 -12.60 4.59 1.18
C SER A 11 -13.19 3.71 0.09
N THR A 12 -14.12 4.24 -0.72
CA THR A 12 -14.73 3.45 -1.80
C THR A 12 -14.09 3.70 -3.15
N LYS A 13 -13.11 4.59 -3.23
CA LYS A 13 -12.43 4.82 -4.49
C LYS A 13 -11.69 3.57 -4.91
N PRO A 14 -11.74 3.23 -6.19
CA PRO A 14 -10.96 2.09 -6.65
C PRO A 14 -9.46 2.38 -6.53
N LEU A 15 -8.70 1.33 -6.36
CA LEU A 15 -7.25 1.45 -6.36
C LEU A 15 -6.78 1.73 -7.78
N SER A 16 -5.68 2.47 -7.91
CA SER A 16 -5.07 2.64 -9.21
C SER A 16 -4.56 1.29 -9.72
N ASN A 17 -4.42 1.17 -11.03
CA ASN A 17 -3.93 -0.07 -11.62
C ASN A 17 -2.54 -0.41 -11.12
N GLU A 18 -1.70 0.60 -10.97
CA GLU A 18 -0.35 0.39 -10.48
C GLU A 18 -0.36 -0.15 -9.04
N MET A 19 -1.16 0.45 -8.19
CA MET A 19 -1.27 0.02 -6.82
C MET A 19 -1.80 -1.41 -6.72
N LYS A 20 -2.81 -1.73 -7.53
CA LYS A 20 -3.35 -3.10 -7.59
C LYS A 20 -2.28 -4.09 -7.99
N SER A 21 -1.46 -3.73 -8.95
CA SER A 21 -0.40 -4.58 -9.44
C SER A 21 0.57 -4.95 -8.32
N TYR A 22 1.02 -3.95 -7.58
CA TYR A 22 1.95 -4.20 -6.50
C TYR A 22 1.32 -4.98 -5.34
N ILE A 23 0.05 -4.73 -5.07
CA ILE A 23 -0.67 -5.48 -4.04
C ILE A 23 -0.81 -6.94 -4.46
N ASN A 24 -1.13 -7.19 -5.73
CA ASN A 24 -1.24 -8.55 -6.23
C ASN A 24 0.08 -9.30 -6.11
N LEU A 25 1.18 -8.65 -6.45
CA LEU A 25 2.49 -9.28 -6.29
C LEU A 25 2.77 -9.61 -4.83
N GLY A 26 2.38 -8.72 -3.93
CA GLY A 26 2.55 -8.95 -2.50
C GLY A 26 1.79 -10.16 -2.00
N GLN A 27 0.65 -10.47 -2.60
CA GLN A 27 -0.13 -11.64 -2.21
C GLN A 27 0.63 -12.94 -2.47
N TYR A 28 1.60 -12.89 -3.36
CA TYR A 28 2.47 -14.04 -3.65
C TYR A 28 3.83 -13.91 -2.95
N GLY A 29 3.94 -12.95 -2.03
CA GLY A 29 5.17 -12.76 -1.28
C GLY A 29 6.23 -11.96 -2.04
N HIS A 30 5.86 -11.28 -3.11
CA HIS A 30 6.81 -10.54 -3.94
C HIS A 30 6.61 -9.04 -3.75
N TYR A 31 7.67 -8.37 -3.30
CA TYR A 31 7.61 -6.93 -2.99
C TYR A 31 8.73 -6.20 -3.73
N PRO A 32 8.55 -5.92 -5.01
CA PRO A 32 9.64 -5.36 -5.83
C PRO A 32 10.07 -3.95 -5.43
N LEU A 33 9.22 -3.22 -4.70
CA LEU A 33 9.56 -1.86 -4.29
C LEU A 33 10.39 -1.81 -3.01
N PHE A 34 10.52 -2.94 -2.30
CA PHE A 34 11.18 -2.94 -1.01
C PHE A 34 12.44 -3.81 -1.05
N PHE A 35 13.53 -3.26 -0.54
CA PHE A 35 14.69 -4.11 -0.28
C PHE A 35 14.34 -5.06 0.86
N LYS A 36 15.03 -6.19 0.91
CA LYS A 36 14.76 -7.20 1.92
C LYS A 36 14.88 -6.64 3.33
N GLU A 37 15.91 -5.85 3.57
CA GLU A 37 16.12 -5.26 4.89
C GLU A 37 14.99 -4.33 5.28
N TRP A 38 14.51 -3.55 4.32
CA TRP A 38 13.38 -2.66 4.57
C TRP A 38 12.14 -3.44 4.94
N LEU A 39 11.90 -4.54 4.23
CA LEU A 39 10.70 -5.33 4.46
C LEU A 39 10.73 -5.95 5.86
N GLU A 40 11.89 -6.46 6.26
CA GLU A 40 12.03 -7.03 7.59
C GLU A 40 11.77 -5.99 8.68
N ASP A 41 12.37 -4.82 8.53
CA ASP A 41 12.18 -3.76 9.52
C ASP A 41 10.73 -3.28 9.55
N GLY A 42 10.13 -3.12 8.40
CA GLY A 42 8.76 -2.63 8.31
C GLY A 42 7.75 -3.60 8.89
N VAL A 43 7.93 -4.89 8.61
CA VAL A 43 7.01 -5.90 9.13
C VAL A 43 7.04 -5.94 10.66
N HIS A 44 8.21 -5.70 11.24
CA HIS A 44 8.36 -5.73 12.69
C HIS A 44 8.12 -4.37 13.35
N TYR A 45 7.76 -3.35 12.58
CA TYR A 45 7.47 -2.03 13.12
C TYR A 45 6.29 -2.14 14.09
N SER A 46 6.47 -1.62 15.30
CA SER A 46 5.55 -1.90 16.38
C SER A 46 4.31 -1.02 16.42
N GLU A 47 4.21 -0.05 15.53
CA GLU A 47 3.07 0.88 15.55
C GLU A 47 1.78 0.14 15.21
N PRO A 48 0.80 0.09 16.12
CA PRO A 48 -0.46 -0.55 15.81
C PRO A 48 -1.25 0.28 14.81
N MET A 49 -1.97 -0.38 13.92
CA MET A 49 -2.80 0.34 12.97
C MET A 49 -3.95 -0.53 12.47
N SER A 50 -5.06 0.13 12.18
CA SER A 50 -6.20 -0.53 11.55
C SER A 50 -5.97 -0.60 10.04
N TYR A 51 -6.74 -1.45 9.38
CA TYR A 51 -6.70 -1.50 7.92
C TYR A 51 -7.03 -0.14 7.31
N ARG A 52 -7.98 0.57 7.90
CA ARG A 52 -8.39 1.87 7.37
C ARG A 52 -7.23 2.86 7.35
N VAL A 53 -6.47 2.91 8.44
CA VAL A 53 -5.30 3.78 8.52
C VAL A 53 -4.24 3.31 7.54
N ALA A 54 -4.01 2.01 7.49
CA ALA A 54 -3.01 1.45 6.57
C ALA A 54 -3.36 1.77 5.12
N ASN A 55 -4.62 1.58 4.74
CA ASN A 55 -5.05 1.83 3.38
C ASN A 55 -4.87 3.30 3.00
N ARG A 56 -5.21 4.21 3.90
CA ARG A 56 -5.04 5.63 3.65
C ARG A 56 -3.57 5.98 3.47
N ASN A 57 -2.72 5.44 4.34
CA ASN A 57 -1.29 5.68 4.26
C ASN A 57 -0.70 5.20 2.93
N VAL A 58 -1.08 4.00 2.52
CA VAL A 58 -0.59 3.43 1.26
C VAL A 58 -1.02 4.30 0.08
N ARG A 59 -2.27 4.74 0.08
CA ARG A 59 -2.76 5.57 -1.03
C ARG A 59 -2.01 6.89 -1.12
N GLU A 60 -1.70 7.49 0.03
CA GLU A 60 -0.99 8.77 0.03
C GLU A 60 0.43 8.64 -0.48
N VAL A 61 1.11 7.58 -0.08
CA VAL A 61 2.47 7.37 -0.57
C VAL A 61 2.44 7.05 -2.06
N PHE A 62 1.48 6.24 -2.51
CA PHE A 62 1.39 5.91 -3.93
C PHE A 62 1.08 7.12 -4.81
N LYS A 63 0.43 8.14 -4.30
CA LYS A 63 0.27 9.38 -5.05
C LYS A 63 1.61 9.97 -5.41
N LYS A 64 2.57 9.88 -4.50
CA LYS A 64 3.92 10.38 -4.76
C LYS A 64 4.69 9.42 -5.66
N LEU A 65 4.56 8.13 -5.42
CA LEU A 65 5.28 7.13 -6.22
C LEU A 65 4.84 7.14 -7.67
N ALA A 66 3.57 7.41 -7.91
CA ALA A 66 3.02 7.37 -9.28
C ALA A 66 3.66 8.43 -10.19
N LYS A 67 4.31 9.43 -9.61
CA LYS A 67 5.01 10.44 -10.39
C LYS A 67 6.28 9.91 -11.01
N HIS A 68 6.75 8.77 -10.56
CA HIS A 68 7.98 8.14 -11.06
C HIS A 68 7.60 6.87 -11.80
N ARG A 69 8.11 6.72 -13.01
CA ARG A 69 7.67 5.63 -13.88
C ARG A 69 8.39 4.32 -13.67
N THR A 70 9.60 4.38 -13.16
CA THR A 70 10.40 3.17 -13.01
C THR A 70 10.44 2.75 -11.56
N GLU A 71 10.64 1.45 -11.35
CA GLU A 71 10.80 0.93 -10.00
C GLU A 71 12.00 1.53 -9.31
N GLU A 72 13.08 1.76 -10.06
CA GLU A 72 14.27 2.36 -9.49
C GLU A 72 14.00 3.74 -8.90
N LYS A 73 13.27 4.57 -9.65
CA LYS A 73 12.94 5.90 -9.16
C LYS A 73 12.00 5.85 -7.98
N LYS A 74 11.06 4.91 -7.98
CA LYS A 74 10.18 4.72 -6.84
C LYS A 74 10.97 4.32 -5.60
N LYS A 75 11.93 3.42 -5.77
CA LYS A 75 12.79 3.02 -4.65
C LYS A 75 13.64 4.18 -4.16
N THR A 76 14.09 5.03 -5.07
CA THR A 76 14.85 6.21 -4.68
C THR A 76 14.01 7.14 -3.80
N LEU A 77 12.75 7.33 -4.17
CA LEU A 77 11.86 8.13 -3.34
C LEU A 77 11.69 7.51 -1.95
N LEU A 78 11.50 6.20 -1.90
CA LEU A 78 11.35 5.51 -0.63
C LEU A 78 12.62 5.58 0.21
N SER A 79 13.78 5.55 -0.43
CA SER A 79 15.06 5.70 0.27
C SER A 79 15.20 7.07 0.92
N ALA A 80 14.56 8.07 0.35
CA ALA A 80 14.64 9.43 0.87
C ALA A 80 13.75 9.66 2.08
N LEU A 81 12.81 8.76 2.35
CA LEU A 81 11.99 8.85 3.55
C LEU A 81 12.84 8.52 4.77
N ASN A 82 12.49 9.09 5.92
CA ASN A 82 13.17 8.66 7.12
C ASN A 82 12.70 7.25 7.49
N ASP A 83 13.42 6.63 8.41
CA ASP A 83 13.19 5.23 8.75
C ASP A 83 11.76 4.98 9.26
N ASP A 84 11.26 5.88 10.09
CA ASP A 84 9.91 5.72 10.64
C ASP A 84 8.86 5.80 9.56
N GLU A 85 8.99 6.77 8.67
CA GLU A 85 8.04 6.93 7.58
C GLU A 85 8.05 5.74 6.65
N ARG A 86 9.24 5.25 6.33
CA ARG A 86 9.37 4.11 5.44
C ARG A 86 8.82 2.85 6.09
N ASN A 87 9.14 2.63 7.36
CA ASN A 87 8.63 1.47 8.08
C ASN A 87 7.11 1.50 8.21
N LEU A 88 6.57 2.68 8.47
CA LEU A 88 5.12 2.84 8.55
C LEU A 88 4.46 2.51 7.21
N PHE A 89 5.05 2.98 6.11
CA PHE A 89 4.50 2.68 4.80
C PHE A 89 4.56 1.18 4.50
N ILE A 90 5.69 0.54 4.79
CA ILE A 90 5.84 -0.88 4.51
C ILE A 90 4.87 -1.70 5.34
N LYS A 91 4.75 -1.40 6.62
CA LYS A 91 3.80 -2.10 7.46
C LYS A 91 2.36 -1.90 6.96
N SER A 92 2.04 -0.68 6.57
CA SER A 92 0.73 -0.37 6.01
C SER A 92 0.46 -1.16 4.75
N PHE A 93 1.46 -1.24 3.87
CA PHE A 93 1.33 -1.96 2.62
C PHE A 93 1.10 -3.45 2.85
N VAL A 94 1.88 -4.05 3.74
CA VAL A 94 1.71 -5.47 4.08
C VAL A 94 0.32 -5.72 4.66
N LYS A 95 -0.15 -4.80 5.48
CA LYS A 95 -1.49 -4.95 6.06
C LYS A 95 -2.57 -4.91 4.99
N VAL A 96 -2.42 -4.04 4.00
CA VAL A 96 -3.37 -3.99 2.87
C VAL A 96 -3.31 -5.29 2.07
N VAL A 97 -2.11 -5.81 1.84
CA VAL A 97 -1.94 -7.09 1.14
C VAL A 97 -2.66 -8.20 1.90
N GLU A 98 -2.45 -8.29 3.20
CA GLU A 98 -3.09 -9.31 4.03
C GLU A 98 -4.59 -9.21 3.98
N HIS A 99 -5.10 -8.00 4.04
CA HIS A 99 -6.54 -7.78 3.98
C HIS A 99 -7.11 -8.30 2.66
N ASN A 100 -6.41 -8.07 1.57
CA ASN A 100 -6.87 -8.53 0.26
C ASN A 100 -6.80 -10.05 0.13
N VAL A 101 -5.80 -10.68 0.72
CA VAL A 101 -5.73 -12.13 0.74
C VAL A 101 -6.94 -12.71 1.47
N LEU A 102 -7.26 -12.18 2.64
CA LEU A 102 -8.39 -12.66 3.42
C LEU A 102 -9.70 -12.45 2.68
N LYS A 103 -9.82 -11.32 1.99
CA LYS A 103 -11.01 -11.03 1.22
C LYS A 103 -11.20 -12.04 0.09
N ASP A 104 -10.11 -12.39 -0.59
CA ASP A 104 -10.16 -13.37 -1.66
C ASP A 104 -10.56 -14.75 -1.13
N VAL A 105 -10.02 -15.13 0.01
CA VAL A 105 -10.39 -16.40 0.64
C VAL A 105 -11.89 -16.44 0.93
N LYS A 106 -12.43 -15.36 1.46
CA LYS A 106 -13.87 -15.30 1.72
C LYS A 106 -14.68 -15.39 0.45
N THR A 107 -14.17 -14.81 -0.62
CA THR A 107 -14.88 -14.83 -1.90
C THR A 107 -14.95 -16.22 -2.50
N LEU A 108 -13.98 -17.06 -2.20
CA LEU A 108 -13.95 -18.41 -2.72
C LEU A 108 -15.00 -19.33 -2.08
N HIS A 109 -15.59 -18.89 -1.02
CA HIS A 109 -16.65 -19.65 -0.38
C HIS A 109 -18.01 -19.16 -0.84
#